data_8b6de290fe96aa4768f398492a926cd7
#
_entry.id   8b6de290fe96aa4768f398492a926cd7
#
_cell.length_a   1.000
_cell.length_b   1.000
_cell.length_c   1.000
_cell.angle_alpha   90.00
_cell.angle_beta   90.00
_cell.angle_gamma   90.00
#
_symmetry.space_group_name_H-M   'P 1'
#
loop_
_entity.id
_entity.type
_entity.pdbx_description
1 polymer ?
#
loop_
_entity_poly.entity_id
_entity_poly.type
_entity_poly.pdbx_seq_one_letter_code
_entity_poly.pdbx_strand_id
1 'polypeptide(L)'
;GSLRTADNGTLYGVGWTGQPAIVKWPQQPREMMNLYEAKKNTKALREVIFGAQDGKIYFLDLEDGAATRDPINVGYPLKGSVSVDPMGRPMLAVGQGISKLASKTGDIGLHVYNLITGERFFLLNGRKSNSQKQYSTNGAFDGTALFLRDNDAMVVAGENGLLYTVDLNSTFNFPTAENPDVKGELTLNKSITYL
;
A
#
# COMPACT_ATOMS: atom_id res chain seq x y z
N GLY A 1 -15.38 -5.59 9.44
CA GLY A 1 -14.71 -5.01 10.61
C GLY A 1 -15.20 -3.60 10.92
N SER A 2 -14.81 -3.07 12.05
CA SER A 2 -15.03 -1.68 12.45
C SER A 2 -13.92 -1.19 13.36
N LEU A 3 -13.68 0.12 13.35
CA LEU A 3 -12.75 0.79 14.27
C LEU A 3 -13.47 1.93 15.00
N ARG A 4 -13.26 2.01 16.31
CA ARG A 4 -13.81 3.07 17.15
C ARG A 4 -12.84 4.25 17.21
N THR A 5 -13.31 5.43 16.85
CA THR A 5 -12.50 6.66 16.91
C THR A 5 -12.45 7.22 18.33
N ALA A 6 -11.51 8.12 18.60
CA ALA A 6 -11.33 8.70 19.94
C ALA A 6 -12.48 9.59 20.40
N ASP A 7 -13.26 10.11 19.48
CA ASP A 7 -14.47 10.92 19.70
C ASP A 7 -15.77 10.06 19.77
N ASN A 8 -15.62 8.77 20.02
CA ASN A 8 -16.71 7.76 20.08
C ASN A 8 -17.46 7.49 18.79
N GLY A 9 -16.99 7.98 17.65
CA GLY A 9 -17.47 7.57 16.34
C GLY A 9 -17.06 6.13 16.03
N THR A 10 -17.75 5.50 15.08
CA THR A 10 -17.39 4.18 14.58
C THR A 10 -17.25 4.22 13.06
N LEU A 11 -16.11 3.76 12.57
CA LEU A 11 -15.82 3.60 11.16
C LEU A 11 -16.02 2.13 10.77
N TYR A 12 -16.85 1.90 9.78
CA TYR A 12 -17.25 0.55 9.37
C TYR A 12 -16.55 0.11 8.09
N GLY A 13 -16.29 -1.16 8.00
CA GLY A 13 -15.46 -1.91 7.09
C GLY A 13 -15.32 -1.40 5.68
N VAL A 14 -16.33 -1.57 4.87
CA VAL A 14 -16.25 -1.24 3.44
C VAL A 14 -16.40 0.24 3.10
N GLY A 15 -16.54 1.12 4.09
CA GLY A 15 -16.44 2.56 3.87
C GLY A 15 -15.03 2.91 3.44
N TRP A 16 -14.88 3.60 2.32
CA TRP A 16 -13.61 4.19 1.88
C TRP A 16 -13.87 5.53 1.19
N THR A 17 -12.86 6.36 1.13
CA THR A 17 -12.91 7.67 0.47
C THR A 17 -12.03 7.73 -0.78
N GLY A 18 -11.11 6.78 -0.92
CA GLY A 18 -10.21 6.66 -2.06
C GLY A 18 -10.79 5.84 -3.21
N GLN A 19 -10.03 5.71 -4.29
CA GLN A 19 -10.36 4.85 -5.42
C GLN A 19 -9.73 3.46 -5.24
N PRO A 20 -10.41 2.37 -5.66
CA PRO A 20 -9.76 1.07 -5.77
C PRO A 20 -8.77 1.06 -6.93
N ALA A 21 -7.69 0.30 -6.76
CA ALA A 21 -6.80 -0.04 -7.87
C ALA A 21 -7.29 -1.33 -8.52
N ILE A 22 -7.19 -1.40 -9.85
CA ILE A 22 -7.40 -2.64 -10.61
C ILE A 22 -6.09 -3.00 -11.28
N VAL A 23 -5.56 -4.17 -10.96
CA VAL A 23 -4.29 -4.64 -11.49
C VAL A 23 -4.40 -6.02 -12.11
N LYS A 24 -3.79 -6.19 -13.28
CA LYS A 24 -3.57 -7.49 -13.92
C LYS A 24 -2.13 -7.88 -13.68
N TRP A 25 -1.91 -8.80 -12.75
CA TRP A 25 -0.56 -9.25 -12.44
C TRP A 25 0.01 -10.11 -13.56
N PRO A 26 1.28 -9.86 -13.97
CA PRO A 26 2.02 -10.80 -14.79
C PRO A 26 2.14 -12.15 -14.09
N GLN A 27 2.36 -13.23 -14.86
CA GLN A 27 2.40 -14.58 -14.30
C GLN A 27 3.48 -14.74 -13.23
N GLN A 28 4.70 -14.31 -13.52
CA GLN A 28 5.84 -14.47 -12.62
C GLN A 28 5.65 -13.78 -11.25
N PRO A 29 5.31 -12.47 -11.15
CA PRO A 29 4.98 -11.87 -9.87
C PRO A 29 3.83 -12.58 -9.15
N ARG A 30 2.81 -13.03 -9.89
CA ARG A 30 1.64 -13.70 -9.32
C ARG A 30 2.00 -15.03 -8.65
N GLU A 31 2.91 -15.81 -9.22
CA GLU A 31 3.37 -17.08 -8.65
C GLU A 31 4.11 -16.90 -7.33
N MET A 32 4.78 -15.75 -7.15
CA MET A 32 5.55 -15.45 -5.95
C MET A 32 4.72 -14.78 -4.85
N MET A 33 3.63 -14.11 -5.21
CA MET A 33 2.79 -13.41 -4.24
C MET A 33 2.05 -14.37 -3.30
N ASN A 34 1.71 -13.89 -2.11
CA ASN A 34 0.93 -14.64 -1.12
C ASN A 34 -0.56 -14.78 -1.48
N LEU A 35 -0.86 -15.06 -2.74
CA LEU A 35 -2.20 -15.39 -3.21
C LEU A 35 -2.64 -16.77 -2.72
N TYR A 36 -3.94 -16.99 -2.60
CA TYR A 36 -4.48 -18.34 -2.48
C TYR A 36 -4.13 -19.17 -3.72
N GLU A 37 -3.81 -20.45 -3.53
CA GLU A 37 -3.33 -21.31 -4.62
C GLU A 37 -4.30 -21.36 -5.82
N ALA A 38 -5.61 -21.39 -5.56
CA ALA A 38 -6.62 -21.35 -6.62
C ALA A 38 -6.52 -20.07 -7.49
N LYS A 39 -6.08 -18.95 -6.91
CA LYS A 39 -5.94 -17.66 -7.60
C LYS A 39 -4.59 -17.50 -8.30
N LYS A 40 -3.51 -18.12 -7.81
CA LYS A 40 -2.22 -18.17 -8.52
C LYS A 40 -2.35 -18.79 -9.90
N ASN A 41 -3.13 -19.86 -9.98
CA ASN A 41 -3.33 -20.64 -11.22
C ASN A 41 -4.38 -20.04 -12.18
N THR A 42 -5.04 -18.95 -11.79
CA THR A 42 -6.02 -18.29 -12.67
C THR A 42 -5.32 -17.66 -13.87
N LYS A 43 -5.75 -18.01 -15.10
CA LYS A 43 -5.08 -17.62 -16.34
C LYS A 43 -4.93 -16.10 -16.54
N ALA A 44 -5.83 -15.30 -15.99
CA ALA A 44 -5.86 -13.85 -16.19
C ALA A 44 -6.43 -13.12 -14.97
N LEU A 45 -5.84 -13.36 -13.78
CA LEU A 45 -6.28 -12.71 -12.55
C LEU A 45 -6.22 -11.18 -12.69
N ARG A 46 -7.36 -10.53 -12.48
CA ARG A 46 -7.49 -9.09 -12.28
C ARG A 46 -7.89 -8.84 -10.85
N GLU A 47 -7.01 -8.23 -10.09
CA GLU A 47 -7.22 -7.97 -8.68
C GLU A 47 -7.73 -6.55 -8.46
N VAL A 48 -8.81 -6.42 -7.70
CA VAL A 48 -9.32 -5.15 -7.19
C VAL A 48 -8.77 -4.97 -5.78
N ILE A 49 -8.07 -3.88 -5.54
CA ILE A 49 -7.40 -3.60 -4.27
C ILE A 49 -7.92 -2.28 -3.72
N PHE A 50 -8.34 -2.27 -2.46
CA PHE A 50 -8.78 -1.03 -1.80
C PHE A 50 -8.46 -1.01 -0.32
N GLY A 51 -8.15 0.19 0.19
CA GLY A 51 -8.02 0.45 1.62
C GLY A 51 -9.39 0.82 2.21
N ALA A 52 -9.70 0.33 3.40
CA ALA A 52 -10.99 0.52 4.04
C ALA A 52 -10.89 1.23 5.40
N GLN A 53 -12.00 1.80 5.84
CA GLN A 53 -12.06 2.54 7.12
C GLN A 53 -11.96 1.63 8.35
N ASP A 54 -12.12 0.31 8.19
CA ASP A 54 -11.83 -0.65 9.26
C ASP A 54 -10.33 -0.95 9.44
N GLY A 55 -9.48 -0.25 8.69
CA GLY A 55 -8.04 -0.35 8.79
C GLY A 55 -7.43 -1.53 8.06
N LYS A 56 -8.13 -2.08 7.07
CA LYS A 56 -7.64 -3.20 6.27
C LYS A 56 -7.50 -2.82 4.80
N ILE A 57 -6.59 -3.51 4.13
CA ILE A 57 -6.48 -3.51 2.67
C ILE A 57 -7.08 -4.82 2.18
N TYR A 58 -8.07 -4.74 1.31
CA TYR A 58 -8.77 -5.89 0.73
C TYR A 58 -8.33 -6.15 -0.69
N PHE A 59 -8.36 -7.42 -1.06
CA PHE A 59 -7.92 -7.93 -2.36
C PHE A 59 -8.97 -8.89 -2.90
N LEU A 60 -9.63 -8.50 -3.97
CA LEU A 60 -10.73 -9.26 -4.57
C LEU A 60 -10.42 -9.56 -6.04
N ASP A 61 -10.87 -10.70 -6.50
CA ASP A 61 -10.89 -11.00 -7.93
C ASP A 61 -12.00 -10.20 -8.62
N LEU A 62 -11.67 -9.50 -9.68
CA LEU A 62 -12.64 -8.69 -10.42
C LEU A 62 -13.74 -9.55 -11.10
N GLU A 63 -13.45 -10.81 -11.38
CA GLU A 63 -14.38 -11.69 -12.11
C GLU A 63 -15.51 -12.22 -11.22
N ASP A 64 -15.17 -12.63 -9.99
CA ASP A 64 -16.10 -13.34 -9.11
C ASP A 64 -16.32 -12.66 -7.75
N GLY A 65 -15.58 -11.59 -7.46
CA GLY A 65 -15.63 -10.89 -6.18
C GLY A 65 -15.04 -11.65 -5.00
N ALA A 66 -14.47 -12.84 -5.23
CA ALA A 66 -13.87 -13.63 -4.16
C ALA A 66 -12.54 -13.06 -3.72
N ALA A 67 -12.19 -13.24 -2.43
CA ALA A 67 -10.89 -12.84 -1.93
C ALA A 67 -9.76 -13.59 -2.65
N THR A 68 -8.70 -12.87 -3.00
CA THR A 68 -7.51 -13.45 -3.66
C THR A 68 -6.43 -13.83 -2.66
N ARG A 69 -6.45 -13.23 -1.48
CA ARG A 69 -5.54 -13.44 -0.34
C ARG A 69 -6.16 -12.88 0.93
N ASP A 70 -5.54 -13.13 2.06
CA ASP A 70 -5.93 -12.51 3.31
C ASP A 70 -5.74 -10.99 3.27
N PRO A 71 -6.66 -10.21 3.88
CA PRO A 71 -6.51 -8.76 3.93
C PRO A 71 -5.32 -8.36 4.81
N ILE A 72 -4.58 -7.34 4.39
CA ILE A 72 -3.52 -6.76 5.20
C ILE A 72 -4.14 -5.87 6.28
N ASN A 73 -3.84 -6.14 7.55
CA ASN A 73 -4.34 -5.35 8.67
C ASN A 73 -3.36 -4.22 9.03
N VAL A 74 -3.70 -3.00 8.66
CA VAL A 74 -2.97 -1.78 9.03
C VAL A 74 -3.32 -1.35 10.46
N GLY A 75 -4.56 -1.61 10.87
CA GLY A 75 -5.08 -1.32 12.21
C GLY A 75 -5.46 0.14 12.45
N TYR A 76 -5.46 0.97 11.42
CA TYR A 76 -5.93 2.35 11.40
C TYR A 76 -6.70 2.64 10.12
N PRO A 77 -7.72 3.53 10.15
CA PRO A 77 -8.52 3.85 8.99
C PRO A 77 -7.70 4.35 7.81
N LEU A 78 -7.95 3.76 6.65
CA LEU A 78 -7.33 4.12 5.40
C LEU A 78 -8.28 5.03 4.63
N LYS A 79 -7.79 6.19 4.18
CA LYS A 79 -8.57 7.17 3.43
C LYS A 79 -7.98 7.45 2.05
N GLY A 80 -6.68 7.31 1.90
CA GLY A 80 -6.01 7.47 0.62
C GLY A 80 -6.37 6.37 -0.38
N SER A 81 -6.35 6.69 -1.67
CA SER A 81 -6.47 5.67 -2.71
C SER A 81 -5.27 4.74 -2.69
N VAL A 82 -5.53 3.47 -2.96
CA VAL A 82 -4.45 2.50 -3.14
C VAL A 82 -3.75 2.78 -4.47
N SER A 83 -2.44 2.75 -4.45
CA SER A 83 -1.59 2.83 -5.63
C SER A 83 -0.73 1.57 -5.74
N VAL A 84 -0.64 1.01 -6.94
CA VAL A 84 0.16 -0.18 -7.24
C VAL A 84 1.24 0.21 -8.25
N ASP A 85 2.41 -0.39 -8.13
CA ASP A 85 3.51 -0.12 -9.05
C ASP A 85 3.14 -0.48 -10.50
N PRO A 86 3.15 0.50 -11.43
CA PRO A 86 2.77 0.29 -12.82
C PRO A 86 3.78 -0.55 -13.63
N MET A 87 4.97 -0.80 -13.07
CA MET A 87 5.98 -1.68 -13.66
C MET A 87 5.72 -3.16 -13.34
N GLY A 88 4.68 -3.47 -12.58
CA GLY A 88 4.30 -4.84 -12.25
C GLY A 88 5.10 -5.45 -11.10
N ARG A 89 5.92 -4.69 -10.41
CA ARG A 89 6.53 -5.15 -9.16
C ARG A 89 5.43 -5.30 -8.10
N PRO A 90 5.42 -6.37 -7.31
CA PRO A 90 4.35 -6.64 -6.34
C PRO A 90 4.47 -5.72 -5.11
N MET A 91 4.16 -4.45 -5.31
CA MET A 91 4.24 -3.38 -4.32
C MET A 91 3.02 -2.47 -4.39
N LEU A 92 2.52 -2.05 -3.24
CA LEU A 92 1.46 -1.06 -3.13
C LEU A 92 1.77 0.03 -2.10
N ALA A 93 1.15 1.18 -2.28
CA ALA A 93 1.13 2.27 -1.31
C ALA A 93 -0.32 2.65 -0.98
N VAL A 94 -0.58 3.02 0.28
CA VAL A 94 -1.89 3.49 0.74
C VAL A 94 -1.76 4.46 1.91
N GLY A 95 -2.53 5.54 1.88
CA GLY A 95 -2.51 6.57 2.90
C GLY A 95 -3.44 6.27 4.08
N GLN A 96 -2.95 6.60 5.28
CA GLN A 96 -3.69 6.54 6.54
C GLN A 96 -4.26 7.91 6.87
N GLY A 97 -5.56 7.99 7.16
CA GLY A 97 -6.24 9.25 7.45
C GLY A 97 -6.37 9.58 8.94
N ILE A 98 -6.32 8.58 9.84
CA ILE A 98 -6.52 8.74 11.28
C ILE A 98 -5.51 7.92 12.06
N SER A 99 -4.89 8.51 13.10
CA SER A 99 -3.92 7.85 13.98
C SER A 99 -4.42 7.63 15.41
N LYS A 100 -5.56 8.23 15.78
CA LYS A 100 -6.08 8.18 17.14
C LYS A 100 -7.42 7.43 17.16
N LEU A 101 -7.41 6.27 17.78
CA LEU A 101 -8.58 5.43 18.03
C LEU A 101 -8.95 5.48 19.52
N ALA A 102 -10.12 4.99 19.89
CA ALA A 102 -10.54 4.91 21.29
C ALA A 102 -9.59 4.05 22.14
N SER A 103 -9.01 3.01 21.56
CA SER A 103 -8.13 2.05 22.24
C SER A 103 -6.63 2.31 22.10
N LYS A 104 -6.22 3.11 21.12
CA LYS A 104 -4.79 3.32 20.82
C LYS A 104 -4.52 4.59 20.03
N THR A 105 -3.30 5.10 20.15
CA THR A 105 -2.73 6.13 19.29
C THR A 105 -1.45 5.59 18.68
N GLY A 106 -1.20 5.87 17.41
CA GLY A 106 0.00 5.42 16.71
C GLY A 106 0.54 6.43 15.72
N ASP A 107 1.55 6.00 15.00
CA ASP A 107 2.10 6.74 13.88
C ASP A 107 1.04 6.90 12.78
N ILE A 108 1.19 7.94 11.97
CA ILE A 108 0.30 8.24 10.84
C ILE A 108 1.13 8.54 9.61
N GLY A 109 0.72 8.02 8.46
CA GLY A 109 1.49 8.23 7.25
C GLY A 109 0.99 7.44 6.04
N LEU A 110 1.88 7.36 5.04
CA LEU A 110 1.73 6.49 3.89
C LEU A 110 2.41 5.16 4.16
N HIS A 111 1.67 4.07 4.03
CA HIS A 111 2.18 2.71 4.16
C HIS A 111 2.58 2.16 2.79
N VAL A 112 3.76 1.54 2.70
CA VAL A 112 4.21 0.83 1.50
C VAL A 112 4.43 -0.64 1.86
N TYR A 113 3.81 -1.54 1.08
CA TYR A 113 3.78 -2.98 1.32
C TYR A 113 4.43 -3.78 0.21
N ASN A 114 5.14 -4.84 0.59
CA ASN A 114 5.57 -5.93 -0.26
C ASN A 114 4.42 -6.93 -0.43
N LEU A 115 3.94 -7.14 -1.64
CA LEU A 115 2.84 -8.08 -1.91
C LEU A 115 3.30 -9.53 -2.13
N ILE A 116 4.62 -9.80 -2.12
CA ILE A 116 5.13 -11.17 -2.05
C ILE A 116 4.92 -11.73 -0.65
N THR A 117 5.33 -10.94 0.37
CA THR A 117 5.28 -11.38 1.78
C THR A 117 4.04 -10.90 2.53
N GLY A 118 3.38 -9.84 2.06
CA GLY A 118 2.34 -9.12 2.78
C GLY A 118 2.88 -8.18 3.86
N GLU A 119 4.19 -8.04 4.00
CA GLU A 119 4.81 -7.21 5.02
C GLU A 119 4.97 -5.75 4.58
N ARG A 120 4.97 -4.86 5.56
CA ARG A 120 5.21 -3.45 5.31
C ARG A 120 6.70 -3.17 5.12
N PHE A 121 7.07 -2.64 3.96
CA PHE A 121 8.41 -2.15 3.70
C PHE A 121 8.76 -0.97 4.60
N PHE A 122 7.88 0.04 4.62
CA PHE A 122 8.08 1.22 5.46
C PHE A 122 6.77 2.00 5.66
N LEU A 123 6.81 2.89 6.63
CA LEU A 123 5.86 3.96 6.85
C LEU A 123 6.56 5.29 6.55
N LEU A 124 6.05 6.05 5.58
CA LEU A 124 6.40 7.46 5.42
C LEU A 124 5.59 8.25 6.46
N ASN A 125 6.21 8.51 7.61
CA ASN A 125 5.53 9.12 8.75
C ASN A 125 5.32 10.62 8.52
N GLY A 126 4.07 11.06 8.45
CA GLY A 126 3.71 12.46 8.17
C GLY A 126 3.97 13.44 9.33
N ARG A 127 4.25 12.94 10.55
CA ARG A 127 4.58 13.78 11.72
C ARG A 127 6.06 13.79 12.07
N LYS A 128 6.83 12.81 11.58
CA LYS A 128 8.26 12.66 11.86
C LYS A 128 9.12 13.07 10.67
N SER A 129 8.69 14.05 9.89
CA SER A 129 9.58 14.58 8.86
C SER A 129 10.70 15.38 9.54
N ASN A 130 11.93 15.19 9.10
CA ASN A 130 13.08 15.98 9.52
C ASN A 130 13.04 17.41 8.96
N SER A 131 11.95 17.79 8.30
CA SER A 131 11.77 19.10 7.72
C SER A 131 11.28 20.09 8.76
N GLN A 132 12.02 21.15 8.94
CA GLN A 132 11.56 22.33 9.70
C GLN A 132 10.45 23.11 8.97
N LYS A 133 10.01 22.65 7.80
CA LYS A 133 9.04 23.32 6.92
C LYS A 133 7.65 22.67 6.92
N GLN A 134 7.29 21.89 7.94
CA GLN A 134 5.91 21.40 8.03
C GLN A 134 4.96 22.59 8.26
N TYR A 135 3.96 22.69 7.40
CA TYR A 135 2.91 23.73 7.50
C TYR A 135 1.76 23.31 8.43
N SER A 136 1.68 22.01 8.76
CA SER A 136 0.63 21.43 9.59
C SER A 136 1.17 20.27 10.41
N THR A 137 0.59 20.03 11.60
CA THR A 137 0.83 18.83 12.42
C THR A 137 -0.02 17.63 11.99
N ASN A 138 -0.90 17.81 11.00
CA ASN A 138 -1.67 16.72 10.43
C ASN A 138 -0.74 15.82 9.59
N GLY A 139 -0.55 14.59 10.01
CA GLY A 139 0.34 13.65 9.34
C GLY A 139 -0.39 12.68 8.43
N ALA A 140 -1.66 12.92 8.11
CA ALA A 140 -2.46 12.06 7.22
C ALA A 140 -1.99 12.15 5.76
N PHE A 141 -2.30 11.09 5.01
CA PHE A 141 -2.15 11.02 3.57
C PHE A 141 -3.49 10.56 2.98
N ASP A 142 -4.35 11.51 2.67
CA ASP A 142 -5.68 11.24 2.09
C ASP A 142 -5.62 11.18 0.54
N GLY A 143 -4.52 11.65 -0.05
CA GLY A 143 -4.25 11.56 -1.48
C GLY A 143 -3.72 10.20 -1.93
N THR A 144 -3.52 10.07 -3.24
CA THR A 144 -2.95 8.89 -3.90
C THR A 144 -1.44 9.08 -4.10
N ALA A 145 -0.63 8.12 -3.69
CA ALA A 145 0.77 8.09 -4.10
C ALA A 145 0.86 7.77 -5.60
N LEU A 146 1.71 8.47 -6.32
CA LEU A 146 1.96 8.25 -7.72
C LEU A 146 3.32 7.56 -7.89
N PHE A 147 3.32 6.31 -8.31
CA PHE A 147 4.53 5.62 -8.74
C PHE A 147 4.95 6.15 -10.12
N LEU A 148 6.20 6.56 -10.23
CA LEU A 148 6.79 7.05 -11.48
C LEU A 148 7.36 5.88 -12.27
N ARG A 149 6.85 5.68 -13.48
CA ARG A 149 7.20 4.51 -14.31
C ARG A 149 8.69 4.42 -14.61
N ASP A 150 9.30 5.56 -14.92
CA ASP A 150 10.64 5.58 -15.51
C ASP A 150 11.77 5.85 -14.49
N ASN A 151 11.43 6.16 -13.24
CA ASN A 151 12.40 6.69 -12.28
C ASN A 151 12.57 5.85 -11.01
N ASP A 152 11.93 4.69 -10.91
CA ASP A 152 11.91 3.87 -9.69
C ASP A 152 11.65 4.69 -8.41
N ALA A 153 10.69 5.58 -8.50
CA ALA A 153 10.34 6.52 -7.45
C ALA A 153 8.82 6.63 -7.28
N MET A 154 8.39 7.21 -6.19
CA MET A 154 7.01 7.64 -6.00
C MET A 154 6.94 9.06 -5.46
N VAL A 155 5.84 9.75 -5.77
CA VAL A 155 5.53 11.09 -5.28
C VAL A 155 4.20 11.06 -4.55
N VAL A 156 4.11 11.75 -3.41
CA VAL A 156 2.88 11.88 -2.63
C VAL A 156 2.83 13.19 -1.87
N ALA A 157 1.65 13.81 -1.83
CA ALA A 157 1.40 14.98 -0.98
C ALA A 157 0.85 14.53 0.39
N GLY A 158 1.39 15.09 1.45
CA GLY A 158 0.92 14.91 2.82
C GLY A 158 0.05 16.08 3.29
N GLU A 159 -0.88 15.81 4.20
CA GLU A 159 -1.70 16.83 4.86
C GLU A 159 -0.88 17.80 5.75
N ASN A 160 0.38 17.49 5.98
CA ASN A 160 1.35 18.38 6.62
C ASN A 160 1.87 19.49 5.70
N GLY A 161 1.41 19.53 4.45
CA GLY A 161 1.77 20.56 3.46
C GLY A 161 3.05 20.25 2.69
N LEU A 162 3.63 19.08 2.83
CA LEU A 162 4.83 18.67 2.12
C LEU A 162 4.51 17.78 0.92
N LEU A 163 5.23 17.98 -0.17
CA LEU A 163 5.32 17.04 -1.29
C LEU A 163 6.54 16.17 -1.10
N TYR A 164 6.34 14.88 -1.02
CA TYR A 164 7.40 13.89 -0.84
C TYR A 164 7.76 13.22 -2.16
N THR A 165 9.05 13.10 -2.43
CA THR A 165 9.59 12.19 -3.43
C THR A 165 10.36 11.09 -2.71
N VAL A 166 10.03 9.86 -3.03
CA VAL A 166 10.69 8.67 -2.49
C VAL A 166 11.34 7.91 -3.63
N ASP A 167 12.67 7.97 -3.70
CA ASP A 167 13.43 7.09 -4.57
C ASP A 167 13.42 5.70 -3.93
N LEU A 168 12.92 4.71 -4.63
CA LEU A 168 12.71 3.37 -4.08
C LEU A 168 13.99 2.54 -4.10
N ASN A 169 14.85 2.74 -5.11
CA ASN A 169 16.05 1.96 -5.36
C ASN A 169 15.76 0.46 -5.19
N SER A 170 14.72 0.01 -5.92
CA SER A 170 14.18 -1.33 -5.77
C SER A 170 15.00 -2.35 -6.54
N THR A 171 15.08 -3.56 -6.00
CA THR A 171 15.57 -4.73 -6.71
C THR A 171 14.48 -5.78 -6.71
N PHE A 172 14.08 -6.23 -7.90
CA PHE A 172 13.07 -7.27 -8.06
C PHE A 172 13.69 -8.46 -8.79
N ASN A 173 13.96 -9.52 -8.05
CA ASN A 173 14.49 -10.79 -8.54
C ASN A 173 13.36 -11.80 -8.63
N PHE A 174 13.32 -12.59 -9.70
CA PHE A 174 12.38 -13.68 -9.88
C PHE A 174 13.00 -14.82 -10.70
N PRO A 175 12.51 -16.05 -10.55
CA PRO A 175 12.98 -17.18 -11.35
C PRO A 175 12.80 -16.93 -12.84
N THR A 176 13.80 -17.25 -13.62
CA THR A 176 13.75 -17.25 -15.10
C THR A 176 14.16 -18.61 -15.63
N ALA A 177 13.93 -18.86 -16.92
CA ALA A 177 14.39 -20.10 -17.55
C ALA A 177 15.92 -20.29 -17.48
N GLU A 178 16.67 -19.19 -17.46
CA GLU A 178 18.13 -19.16 -17.35
C GLU A 178 18.63 -19.29 -15.90
N ASN A 179 17.80 -18.82 -14.93
CA ASN A 179 18.12 -18.84 -13.50
C ASN A 179 16.90 -19.32 -12.69
N PRO A 180 16.55 -20.62 -12.76
CA PRO A 180 15.34 -21.16 -12.13
C PRO A 180 15.42 -21.20 -10.59
N ASP A 181 16.61 -21.21 -10.01
CA ASP A 181 16.85 -21.31 -8.57
C ASP A 181 16.82 -19.94 -7.86
N VAL A 182 16.64 -18.84 -8.59
CA VAL A 182 16.53 -17.51 -7.99
C VAL A 182 15.27 -17.45 -7.15
N LYS A 183 15.44 -17.14 -5.87
CA LYS A 183 14.31 -16.88 -4.97
C LYS A 183 13.61 -15.60 -5.37
N GLY A 184 12.29 -15.65 -5.53
CA GLY A 184 11.49 -14.45 -5.77
C GLY A 184 11.60 -13.47 -4.60
N GLU A 185 12.12 -12.29 -4.86
CA GLU A 185 12.39 -11.28 -3.84
C GLU A 185 12.20 -9.87 -4.38
N LEU A 186 11.57 -9.01 -3.59
CA LEU A 186 11.52 -7.57 -3.81
C LEU A 186 12.13 -6.87 -2.61
N THR A 187 13.15 -6.06 -2.84
CA THR A 187 13.83 -5.28 -1.80
C THR A 187 13.84 -3.79 -2.15
N LEU A 188 13.92 -2.93 -1.15
CA LEU A 188 14.02 -1.48 -1.29
C LEU A 188 15.19 -0.92 -0.51
N ASN A 189 15.89 0.04 -1.10
CA ASN A 189 16.87 0.90 -0.43
C ASN A 189 16.48 2.37 -0.62
N LYS A 190 15.36 2.76 -0.03
CA LYS A 190 14.73 4.05 -0.27
C LYS A 190 15.51 5.24 0.25
N SER A 191 15.44 6.36 -0.47
CA SER A 191 15.74 7.70 0.04
C SER A 191 14.52 8.62 -0.09
N ILE A 192 14.40 9.61 0.79
CA ILE A 192 13.23 10.49 0.86
C ILE A 192 13.69 11.93 0.78
N THR A 193 13.14 12.66 -0.17
CA THR A 193 13.26 14.11 -0.27
C THR A 193 11.88 14.75 -0.20
N TYR A 194 11.82 16.04 0.14
CA TYR A 194 10.57 16.78 0.26
C TYR A 194 10.76 18.26 -0.10
N LEU A 195 9.69 18.82 -0.65
CA LEU A 195 9.54 20.23 -1.03
C LEU A 195 8.43 20.86 -0.19
#